data_812935dc1b00a5463cf573b940ab5cbb
#
_entry.id   812935dc1b00a5463cf573b940ab5cbb
#
_cell.length_a   1.000
_cell.length_b   1.000
_cell.length_c   1.000
_cell.angle_alpha   90.00
_cell.angle_beta   90.00
_cell.angle_gamma   90.00
#
_symmetry.space_group_name_H-M   'P 1'
#
loop_
_entity.id
_entity.type
_entity.pdbx_description
1 polymer ?
#
loop_
_entity_poly.entity_id
_entity_poly.type
_entity_poly.pdbx_seq_one_letter_code
_entity_poly.pdbx_strand_id
1 'polypeptide(L)'
;MSVNVVILAAGQGKRMQSALPKVLHLLAGRPLLAHVLACARALKPARTCVVYGHGGEQVPDAMRAADLSFVRQEPQLGTGHAVKQALPQLDARTDTLVLYGDVPLIAAATLEALCSGSGERLKILTAEVAEPRGYGRIVRNAQGAITAIVEEKDATAQQREIREINTGIMLLPAARLAGWLDQLSNENSQREYYLTDVVALAVKDGVKIESSAPQTPDEILGVNSLRQLADLEQIHRARSADRLLESGVALADPLRIDVRGDLRCGRDVRIDVNCVFEGQVELGDHAVIGANCVIRNASIGAATRVEPFTLIDEAAIGDNCRIGPYARIRPGTKLAAEVHIGNFVEVKASDIGEGSKANHLAYVGDTSIGRNVNIGAGTITCNYDGVNKHRTVIEDNVLIGSDVQLVAPVTVHAGATIGAGATITKDVPPGELTLTEKKQVVRPGWQRPVKKR
;
A
#
# COMPACT_ATOMS: atom_id res chain seq x y z
N MET A 1 -2.62 9.11 27.86
CA MET A 1 -4.05 8.97 28.21
C MET A 1 -4.70 8.16 27.14
N SER A 2 -5.64 7.26 27.49
CA SER A 2 -6.42 6.55 26.46
C SER A 2 -7.54 7.47 25.96
N VAL A 3 -7.82 7.49 24.66
CA VAL A 3 -8.90 8.26 24.04
C VAL A 3 -9.83 7.32 23.27
N ASN A 4 -11.10 7.67 23.15
CA ASN A 4 -11.93 7.08 22.11
C ASN A 4 -11.59 7.75 20.77
N VAL A 5 -11.71 7.02 19.68
CA VAL A 5 -11.58 7.58 18.33
C VAL A 5 -12.88 7.35 17.55
N VAL A 6 -13.43 8.40 17.00
CA VAL A 6 -14.54 8.37 16.05
C VAL A 6 -14.04 8.83 14.68
N ILE A 7 -14.19 7.98 13.66
CA ILE A 7 -13.77 8.31 12.30
C ILE A 7 -15.02 8.51 11.44
N LEU A 8 -15.19 9.72 10.93
CA LEU A 8 -16.31 10.08 10.07
C LEU A 8 -16.04 9.64 8.61
N ALA A 9 -16.79 8.67 8.14
CA ALA A 9 -16.66 8.05 6.83
C ALA A 9 -17.99 7.94 6.06
N ALA A 10 -19.03 8.68 6.49
CA ALA A 10 -20.40 8.57 5.94
C ALA A 10 -20.65 9.44 4.69
N GLY A 11 -19.71 10.28 4.27
CA GLY A 11 -19.86 11.24 3.19
C GLY A 11 -20.12 10.59 1.82
N GLN A 12 -21.02 11.17 1.03
CA GLN A 12 -21.45 10.63 -0.27
C GLN A 12 -20.39 10.68 -1.38
N GLY A 13 -19.37 11.56 -1.27
CA GLY A 13 -18.29 11.63 -2.25
C GLY A 13 -18.71 11.93 -3.70
N LYS A 14 -19.81 12.64 -3.94
CA LYS A 14 -20.37 12.90 -5.30
C LYS A 14 -19.34 13.38 -6.32
N ARG A 15 -18.36 14.17 -5.90
CA ARG A 15 -17.29 14.72 -6.76
C ARG A 15 -16.27 13.68 -7.21
N MET A 16 -16.25 12.49 -6.60
CA MET A 16 -15.38 11.37 -7.02
C MET A 16 -15.87 10.69 -8.30
N GLN A 17 -17.17 10.87 -8.66
CA GLN A 17 -17.80 10.23 -9.82
C GLN A 17 -17.56 8.71 -9.86
N SER A 18 -17.64 8.06 -8.71
CA SER A 18 -17.35 6.64 -8.52
C SER A 18 -18.46 5.98 -7.68
N ALA A 19 -18.73 4.70 -7.95
CA ALA A 19 -19.59 3.88 -7.12
C ALA A 19 -18.91 3.43 -5.82
N LEU A 20 -17.57 3.51 -5.76
CA LEU A 20 -16.81 3.18 -4.57
C LEU A 20 -16.95 4.29 -3.53
N PRO A 21 -17.24 3.97 -2.25
CA PRO A 21 -17.20 4.97 -1.18
C PRO A 21 -15.89 5.74 -1.16
N LYS A 22 -15.97 7.06 -0.98
CA LYS A 22 -14.80 7.96 -1.05
C LYS A 22 -13.61 7.46 -0.22
N VAL A 23 -13.86 7.01 0.98
CA VAL A 23 -12.83 6.58 1.93
C VAL A 23 -12.17 5.24 1.58
N LEU A 24 -12.71 4.50 0.60
CA LEU A 24 -12.14 3.26 0.08
C LEU A 24 -11.26 3.46 -1.16
N HIS A 25 -11.22 4.66 -1.75
CA HIS A 25 -10.25 4.95 -2.81
C HIS A 25 -8.83 4.80 -2.27
N LEU A 26 -7.93 4.32 -3.14
CA LEU A 26 -6.57 3.99 -2.74
C LEU A 26 -5.65 5.21 -2.81
N LEU A 27 -4.84 5.38 -1.79
CA LEU A 27 -3.65 6.21 -1.73
C LEU A 27 -2.46 5.29 -1.47
N ALA A 28 -1.46 5.29 -2.31
CA ALA A 28 -0.32 4.39 -2.22
C ALA A 28 -0.72 2.91 -1.99
N GLY A 29 -1.72 2.44 -2.77
CA GLY A 29 -2.20 1.06 -2.74
C GLY A 29 -3.06 0.68 -1.52
N ARG A 30 -3.38 1.61 -0.61
CA ARG A 30 -4.19 1.37 0.60
C ARG A 30 -5.39 2.32 0.64
N PRO A 31 -6.58 1.87 1.11
CA PRO A 31 -7.73 2.75 1.29
C PRO A 31 -7.39 4.02 2.10
N LEU A 32 -7.96 5.18 1.76
CA LEU A 32 -7.79 6.42 2.52
C LEU A 32 -8.06 6.19 4.02
N LEU A 33 -9.15 5.50 4.33
CA LEU A 33 -9.52 5.14 5.70
C LEU A 33 -8.46 4.29 6.41
N ALA A 34 -7.74 3.43 5.69
CA ALA A 34 -6.67 2.60 6.27
C ALA A 34 -5.48 3.43 6.76
N HIS A 35 -5.17 4.54 6.10
CA HIS A 35 -4.14 5.48 6.56
C HIS A 35 -4.56 6.17 7.86
N VAL A 36 -5.80 6.67 7.92
CA VAL A 36 -6.34 7.30 9.14
C VAL A 36 -6.40 6.32 10.30
N LEU A 37 -6.86 5.09 10.06
CA LEU A 37 -6.88 4.02 11.07
C LEU A 37 -5.48 3.66 11.58
N ALA A 38 -4.48 3.65 10.72
CA ALA A 38 -3.09 3.39 11.13
C ALA A 38 -2.58 4.47 12.11
N CYS A 39 -2.85 5.75 11.82
CA CYS A 39 -2.52 6.85 12.73
C CYS A 39 -3.33 6.78 14.04
N ALA A 40 -4.63 6.48 13.97
CA ALA A 40 -5.47 6.32 15.15
C ALA A 40 -4.97 5.18 16.07
N ARG A 41 -4.56 4.05 15.53
CA ARG A 41 -4.02 2.89 16.28
C ARG A 41 -2.72 3.21 17.03
N ALA A 42 -1.90 4.14 16.50
CA ALA A 42 -0.68 4.57 17.19
C ALA A 42 -0.97 5.20 18.56
N LEU A 43 -2.14 5.85 18.73
CA LEU A 43 -2.61 6.42 20.00
C LEU A 43 -3.03 5.36 21.03
N LYS A 44 -3.14 4.08 20.65
CA LYS A 44 -3.68 2.99 21.48
C LYS A 44 -5.04 3.35 22.11
N PRO A 45 -6.06 3.62 21.28
CA PRO A 45 -7.36 4.13 21.71
C PRO A 45 -8.09 3.12 22.60
N ALA A 46 -8.94 3.61 23.52
CA ALA A 46 -9.82 2.77 24.32
C ALA A 46 -10.87 2.07 23.45
N ARG A 47 -11.43 2.83 22.50
CA ARG A 47 -12.40 2.36 21.50
C ARG A 47 -12.16 3.09 20.18
N THR A 48 -12.37 2.39 19.06
CA THR A 48 -12.39 3.01 17.72
C THR A 48 -13.69 2.68 17.04
N CYS A 49 -14.44 3.71 16.65
CA CYS A 49 -15.72 3.61 15.96
C CYS A 49 -15.63 4.31 14.60
N VAL A 50 -15.95 3.60 13.54
CA VAL A 50 -16.07 4.15 12.18
C VAL A 50 -17.56 4.40 11.88
N VAL A 51 -17.91 5.66 11.62
CA VAL A 51 -19.26 6.04 11.22
C VAL A 51 -19.33 6.06 9.70
N TYR A 52 -20.09 5.13 9.13
CA TYR A 52 -20.25 4.97 7.67
C TYR A 52 -21.70 5.25 7.25
N GLY A 53 -21.96 5.37 5.96
CA GLY A 53 -23.33 5.65 5.47
C GLY A 53 -23.48 5.35 4.00
N HIS A 54 -22.97 6.20 3.13
CA HIS A 54 -23.08 5.99 1.69
C HIS A 54 -22.25 4.77 1.25
N GLY A 55 -22.84 3.96 0.34
CA GLY A 55 -22.20 2.72 -0.15
C GLY A 55 -22.52 1.48 0.71
N GLY A 56 -23.38 1.61 1.75
CA GLY A 56 -23.82 0.46 2.56
C GLY A 56 -22.65 -0.23 3.26
N GLU A 57 -22.66 -1.57 3.26
CA GLU A 57 -21.70 -2.40 3.98
C GLU A 57 -20.28 -2.46 3.35
N GLN A 58 -20.04 -1.81 2.22
CA GLN A 58 -18.72 -1.84 1.58
C GLN A 58 -17.58 -1.38 2.50
N VAL A 59 -17.83 -0.38 3.38
CA VAL A 59 -16.82 0.12 4.30
C VAL A 59 -16.52 -0.89 5.41
N PRO A 60 -17.52 -1.42 6.15
CA PRO A 60 -17.29 -2.49 7.11
C PRO A 60 -16.64 -3.73 6.50
N ASP A 61 -17.08 -4.16 5.32
CA ASP A 61 -16.55 -5.37 4.66
C ASP A 61 -15.08 -5.21 4.27
N ALA A 62 -14.70 -4.05 3.74
CA ALA A 62 -13.32 -3.76 3.34
C ALA A 62 -12.37 -3.55 4.53
N MET A 63 -12.88 -3.09 5.68
CA MET A 63 -12.06 -2.61 6.80
C MET A 63 -12.24 -3.41 8.09
N ARG A 64 -12.98 -4.54 8.06
CA ARG A 64 -13.30 -5.34 9.24
C ARG A 64 -12.04 -5.75 10.02
N ALA A 65 -12.00 -5.42 11.30
CA ALA A 65 -10.97 -5.82 12.24
C ALA A 65 -11.54 -5.88 13.66
N ALA A 66 -10.95 -6.69 14.53
CA ALA A 66 -11.47 -6.95 15.88
C ALA A 66 -11.40 -5.73 16.82
N ASP A 67 -10.56 -4.77 16.52
CA ASP A 67 -10.37 -3.52 17.26
C ASP A 67 -11.33 -2.39 16.80
N LEU A 68 -12.20 -2.64 15.83
CA LEU A 68 -13.09 -1.65 15.23
C LEU A 68 -14.56 -1.97 15.50
N SER A 69 -15.33 -0.93 15.81
CA SER A 69 -16.77 -0.93 15.73
C SER A 69 -17.23 -0.08 14.54
N PHE A 70 -18.37 -0.46 13.95
CA PHE A 70 -18.94 0.24 12.81
C PHE A 70 -20.36 0.66 13.12
N VAL A 71 -20.71 1.91 12.84
CA VAL A 71 -22.05 2.46 13.05
C VAL A 71 -22.52 3.12 11.77
N ARG A 72 -23.71 2.71 11.32
CA ARG A 72 -24.35 3.30 10.14
C ARG A 72 -25.06 4.59 10.49
N GLN A 73 -24.70 5.67 9.80
CA GLN A 73 -25.43 6.92 9.87
C GLN A 73 -26.54 6.94 8.78
N GLU A 74 -27.80 6.84 9.20
CA GLU A 74 -28.95 6.89 8.32
C GLU A 74 -30.14 7.56 9.04
N PRO A 75 -30.71 8.66 8.50
CA PRO A 75 -30.20 9.45 7.38
C PRO A 75 -28.92 10.24 7.74
N GLN A 76 -28.22 10.76 6.70
CA GLN A 76 -27.01 11.55 6.87
C GLN A 76 -27.39 13.01 7.15
N LEU A 77 -27.43 13.37 8.43
CA LEU A 77 -27.90 14.69 8.92
C LEU A 77 -26.76 15.57 9.45
N GLY A 78 -25.55 15.39 8.98
CA GLY A 78 -24.39 16.21 9.35
C GLY A 78 -23.41 15.53 10.30
N THR A 79 -22.30 16.21 10.59
CA THR A 79 -21.15 15.68 11.36
C THR A 79 -21.47 15.47 12.84
N GLY A 80 -22.25 16.36 13.45
CA GLY A 80 -22.70 16.22 14.83
C GLY A 80 -23.62 15.01 15.01
N HIS A 81 -24.56 14.78 14.06
CA HIS A 81 -25.39 13.59 14.04
C HIS A 81 -24.54 12.32 13.90
N ALA A 82 -23.50 12.32 13.06
CA ALA A 82 -22.60 11.18 12.88
C ALA A 82 -21.91 10.79 14.20
N VAL A 83 -21.34 11.77 14.92
CA VAL A 83 -20.71 11.53 16.23
C VAL A 83 -21.72 11.03 17.25
N LYS A 84 -22.96 11.57 17.25
CA LYS A 84 -24.03 11.11 18.12
C LYS A 84 -24.37 9.63 17.92
N GLN A 85 -24.37 9.15 16.67
CA GLN A 85 -24.58 7.73 16.38
C GLN A 85 -23.46 6.83 16.96
N ALA A 86 -22.25 7.33 17.11
CA ALA A 86 -21.12 6.58 17.65
C ALA A 86 -21.16 6.43 19.18
N LEU A 87 -21.86 7.30 19.92
CA LEU A 87 -21.83 7.34 21.39
C LEU A 87 -22.03 5.98 22.08
N PRO A 88 -22.99 5.10 21.65
CA PRO A 88 -23.18 3.80 22.28
C PRO A 88 -21.97 2.84 22.19
N GLN A 89 -21.03 3.12 21.29
CA GLN A 89 -19.85 2.29 21.06
C GLN A 89 -18.62 2.80 21.84
N LEU A 90 -18.72 3.95 22.49
CA LEU A 90 -17.59 4.63 23.16
C LEU A 90 -17.59 4.35 24.68
N ASP A 91 -16.44 4.48 25.28
CA ASP A 91 -16.35 4.58 26.74
C ASP A 91 -16.78 5.99 27.17
N ALA A 92 -17.90 6.09 27.88
CA ALA A 92 -18.50 7.37 28.28
C ALA A 92 -17.62 8.20 29.23
N ARG A 93 -16.54 7.64 29.79
CA ARG A 93 -15.61 8.31 30.72
C ARG A 93 -14.32 8.76 30.05
N THR A 94 -14.17 8.48 28.77
CA THR A 94 -12.94 8.71 28.02
C THR A 94 -13.18 9.79 26.95
N ASP A 95 -12.29 10.79 26.85
CA ASP A 95 -12.37 11.85 25.85
C ASP A 95 -12.39 11.27 24.43
N THR A 96 -13.08 11.94 23.53
CA THR A 96 -13.30 11.46 22.18
C THR A 96 -12.59 12.33 21.15
N LEU A 97 -11.66 11.71 20.44
CA LEU A 97 -11.01 12.28 19.26
C LEU A 97 -11.85 11.99 18.01
N VAL A 98 -12.24 13.03 17.31
CA VAL A 98 -12.96 12.94 16.02
C VAL A 98 -11.99 13.13 14.87
N LEU A 99 -11.97 12.19 13.94
CA LEU A 99 -11.15 12.18 12.72
C LEU A 99 -12.05 12.06 11.49
N TYR A 100 -11.48 12.38 10.33
CA TYR A 100 -12.14 12.24 9.03
C TYR A 100 -11.45 11.15 8.20
N GLY A 101 -12.21 10.20 7.69
CA GLY A 101 -11.71 9.06 6.93
C GLY A 101 -11.10 9.40 5.56
N ASP A 102 -11.26 10.64 5.13
CA ASP A 102 -10.72 11.18 3.88
C ASP A 102 -9.55 12.16 4.06
N VAL A 103 -8.97 12.25 5.27
CA VAL A 103 -7.76 13.03 5.59
C VAL A 103 -6.59 12.08 5.89
N PRO A 104 -6.03 11.41 4.86
CA PRO A 104 -5.16 10.24 5.05
C PRO A 104 -3.73 10.58 5.46
N LEU A 105 -3.30 11.85 5.33
CA LEU A 105 -1.92 12.26 5.58
C LEU A 105 -1.69 12.81 7.00
N ILE A 106 -2.71 12.76 7.88
CA ILE A 106 -2.58 13.16 9.28
C ILE A 106 -1.49 12.33 9.97
N ALA A 107 -0.62 12.97 10.74
CA ALA A 107 0.47 12.33 11.45
C ALA A 107 0.07 11.89 12.87
N ALA A 108 0.55 10.74 13.31
CA ALA A 108 0.32 10.26 14.67
C ALA A 108 0.84 11.26 15.72
N ALA A 109 2.02 11.84 15.50
CA ALA A 109 2.62 12.82 16.40
C ALA A 109 1.75 14.09 16.58
N THR A 110 1.08 14.55 15.51
CA THR A 110 0.12 15.66 15.58
C THR A 110 -1.10 15.29 16.43
N LEU A 111 -1.62 14.05 16.28
CA LEU A 111 -2.72 13.57 17.09
C LEU A 111 -2.32 13.35 18.56
N GLU A 112 -1.13 12.85 18.82
CA GLU A 112 -0.56 12.71 20.17
C GLU A 112 -0.44 14.07 20.86
N ALA A 113 0.07 15.08 20.16
CA ALA A 113 0.16 16.46 20.65
C ALA A 113 -1.24 17.03 20.96
N LEU A 114 -2.21 16.83 20.08
CA LEU A 114 -3.60 17.26 20.29
C LEU A 114 -4.22 16.58 21.52
N CYS A 115 -3.97 15.29 21.72
CA CYS A 115 -4.48 14.51 22.85
C CYS A 115 -3.71 14.73 24.16
N SER A 116 -2.59 15.46 24.15
CA SER A 116 -1.76 15.67 25.35
C SER A 116 -2.40 16.61 26.38
N GLY A 117 -1.99 16.49 27.64
CA GLY A 117 -2.46 17.34 28.75
C GLY A 117 -3.69 16.79 29.47
N SER A 118 -4.06 17.39 30.60
CA SER A 118 -5.12 16.96 31.51
C SER A 118 -6.16 18.04 31.72
N GLY A 119 -7.34 17.66 32.18
CA GLY A 119 -8.45 18.53 32.53
C GLY A 119 -9.51 18.61 31.44
N GLU A 120 -10.69 19.13 31.87
CA GLU A 120 -11.85 19.31 30.98
C GLU A 120 -11.60 20.45 29.99
N ARG A 121 -11.36 20.13 28.73
CA ARG A 121 -11.10 21.10 27.65
C ARG A 121 -11.52 20.55 26.30
N LEU A 122 -11.97 21.45 25.43
CA LEU A 122 -12.17 21.19 24.01
C LEU A 122 -10.87 21.55 23.28
N LYS A 123 -10.33 20.63 22.47
CA LYS A 123 -9.16 20.95 21.65
C LYS A 123 -9.48 20.79 20.17
N ILE A 124 -8.95 21.70 19.36
CA ILE A 124 -9.23 21.80 17.93
C ILE A 124 -7.91 21.84 17.19
N LEU A 125 -7.76 21.02 16.17
CA LEU A 125 -6.67 21.15 15.22
C LEU A 125 -7.06 22.25 14.22
N THR A 126 -6.32 23.36 14.22
CA THR A 126 -6.53 24.50 13.31
C THR A 126 -5.33 24.68 12.40
N ALA A 127 -5.52 25.31 11.25
CA ALA A 127 -4.40 25.64 10.36
C ALA A 127 -4.61 27.00 9.68
N GLU A 128 -3.53 27.72 9.45
CA GLU A 128 -3.54 28.87 8.54
C GLU A 128 -3.29 28.41 7.11
N VAL A 129 -4.17 28.80 6.19
CA VAL A 129 -4.06 28.46 4.78
C VAL A 129 -4.20 29.69 3.88
N ALA A 130 -3.52 29.68 2.74
CA ALA A 130 -3.62 30.78 1.78
C ALA A 130 -5.02 30.88 1.15
N GLU A 131 -5.63 29.71 0.86
CA GLU A 131 -6.94 29.57 0.22
C GLU A 131 -7.92 28.85 1.16
N PRO A 132 -8.61 29.58 2.06
CA PRO A 132 -9.47 28.98 3.07
C PRO A 132 -10.85 28.51 2.55
N ARG A 133 -11.11 28.66 1.26
CA ARG A 133 -12.40 28.29 0.65
C ARG A 133 -12.80 26.84 0.92
N GLY A 134 -14.03 26.66 1.40
CA GLY A 134 -14.61 25.34 1.67
C GLY A 134 -14.36 24.80 3.08
N TYR A 135 -13.65 25.52 3.91
CA TYR A 135 -13.44 25.18 5.33
C TYR A 135 -14.25 26.09 6.26
N GLY A 136 -14.54 25.61 7.46
CA GLY A 136 -15.03 26.44 8.56
C GLY A 136 -13.93 27.40 9.03
N ARG A 137 -14.34 28.62 9.43
CA ARG A 137 -13.43 29.67 9.93
C ARG A 137 -13.38 29.66 11.44
N ILE A 138 -12.17 29.80 12.00
CA ILE A 138 -11.97 29.97 13.44
C ILE A 138 -12.19 31.44 13.79
N VAL A 139 -13.21 31.73 14.59
CA VAL A 139 -13.50 33.06 15.05
C VAL A 139 -12.90 33.27 16.44
N ARG A 140 -12.08 34.33 16.59
CA ARG A 140 -11.44 34.70 17.87
C ARG A 140 -11.93 36.06 18.36
N ASN A 141 -11.99 36.23 19.67
CA ASN A 141 -12.25 37.53 20.29
C ASN A 141 -10.96 38.38 20.31
N ALA A 142 -11.09 39.62 20.84
CA ALA A 142 -9.95 40.54 20.94
C ALA A 142 -8.79 40.05 21.83
N GLN A 143 -9.05 39.08 22.70
CA GLN A 143 -8.05 38.43 23.55
C GLN A 143 -7.41 37.19 22.91
N GLY A 144 -7.78 36.87 21.66
CA GLY A 144 -7.28 35.70 20.93
C GLY A 144 -7.96 34.40 21.27
N ALA A 145 -8.95 34.36 22.16
CA ALA A 145 -9.68 33.13 22.49
C ALA A 145 -10.67 32.76 21.38
N ILE A 146 -10.78 31.48 21.10
CA ILE A 146 -11.75 30.93 20.13
C ILE A 146 -13.16 31.09 20.69
N THR A 147 -14.06 31.69 19.92
CA THR A 147 -15.44 31.93 20.30
C THR A 147 -16.47 31.13 19.45
N ALA A 148 -16.13 30.84 18.22
CA ALA A 148 -16.98 30.06 17.32
C ALA A 148 -16.18 29.46 16.17
N ILE A 149 -16.77 28.46 15.52
CA ILE A 149 -16.41 28.04 14.17
C ILE A 149 -17.60 28.37 13.27
N VAL A 150 -17.36 29.06 12.16
CA VAL A 150 -18.41 29.42 11.20
C VAL A 150 -18.14 28.72 9.89
N GLU A 151 -19.09 27.91 9.46
CA GLU A 151 -18.98 27.16 8.19
C GLU A 151 -19.00 28.11 6.98
N GLU A 152 -18.27 27.75 5.91
CA GLU A 152 -18.12 28.57 4.68
C GLU A 152 -19.46 29.15 4.17
N LYS A 153 -20.53 28.32 4.19
CA LYS A 153 -21.83 28.71 3.63
C LYS A 153 -22.60 29.71 4.50
N ASP A 154 -22.31 29.70 5.80
CA ASP A 154 -22.96 30.56 6.80
C ASP A 154 -22.10 31.78 7.14
N ALA A 155 -20.86 31.83 6.64
CA ALA A 155 -19.90 32.92 6.92
C ALA A 155 -20.29 34.22 6.20
N THR A 156 -20.17 35.36 6.94
CA THR A 156 -20.24 36.70 6.36
C THR A 156 -19.03 36.96 5.45
N ALA A 157 -19.10 38.03 4.65
CA ALA A 157 -17.98 38.43 3.79
C ALA A 157 -16.67 38.64 4.58
N GLN A 158 -16.75 39.30 5.74
CA GLN A 158 -15.61 39.54 6.62
C GLN A 158 -15.06 38.22 7.22
N GLN A 159 -15.92 37.30 7.64
CA GLN A 159 -15.50 36.01 8.18
C GLN A 159 -14.82 35.15 7.13
N ARG A 160 -15.19 35.23 5.86
CA ARG A 160 -14.55 34.51 4.76
C ARG A 160 -13.10 34.91 4.51
N GLU A 161 -12.69 36.11 4.95
CA GLU A 161 -11.31 36.57 4.84
C GLU A 161 -10.39 35.99 5.93
N ILE A 162 -10.96 35.36 6.97
CA ILE A 162 -10.19 34.66 8.01
C ILE A 162 -9.46 33.48 7.36
N ARG A 163 -8.14 33.42 7.56
CA ARG A 163 -7.27 32.36 7.03
C ARG A 163 -7.11 31.17 7.96
N GLU A 164 -7.39 31.35 9.25
CA GLU A 164 -7.39 30.26 10.22
C GLU A 164 -8.64 29.40 10.04
N ILE A 165 -8.42 28.16 9.68
CA ILE A 165 -9.48 27.20 9.36
C ILE A 165 -9.62 26.13 10.43
N ASN A 166 -10.84 25.60 10.53
CA ASN A 166 -11.12 24.36 11.23
C ASN A 166 -10.80 23.16 10.32
N THR A 167 -9.95 22.26 10.79
CA THR A 167 -9.64 21.02 10.07
C THR A 167 -10.71 19.95 10.25
N GLY A 168 -11.64 20.16 11.20
CA GLY A 168 -12.62 19.17 11.65
C GLY A 168 -12.10 18.21 12.71
N ILE A 169 -10.81 18.07 12.89
CA ILE A 169 -10.20 17.19 13.90
C ILE A 169 -10.29 17.86 15.28
N MET A 170 -10.96 17.19 16.22
CA MET A 170 -11.25 17.72 17.55
C MET A 170 -11.13 16.65 18.62
N LEU A 171 -10.64 17.04 19.81
CA LEU A 171 -10.73 16.23 21.02
C LEU A 171 -11.83 16.84 21.92
N LEU A 172 -12.85 16.05 22.19
CA LEU A 172 -14.05 16.44 22.91
C LEU A 172 -14.04 15.81 24.31
N PRO A 173 -14.28 16.60 25.38
CA PRO A 173 -14.27 16.10 26.74
C PRO A 173 -15.46 15.16 27.00
N ALA A 174 -15.17 14.00 27.61
CA ALA A 174 -16.15 12.96 27.88
C ALA A 174 -17.37 13.48 28.68
N ALA A 175 -17.10 14.32 29.68
CA ALA A 175 -18.14 14.84 30.58
C ALA A 175 -19.20 15.71 29.86
N ARG A 176 -18.87 16.29 28.70
CA ARG A 176 -19.73 17.24 27.97
C ARG A 176 -20.29 16.70 26.67
N LEU A 177 -19.62 15.72 26.07
CA LEU A 177 -19.88 15.28 24.69
C LEU A 177 -21.35 14.96 24.44
N ALA A 178 -21.95 14.07 25.22
CA ALA A 178 -23.32 13.66 25.01
C ALA A 178 -24.31 14.84 25.17
N GLY A 179 -24.15 15.66 26.23
CA GLY A 179 -24.99 16.80 26.47
C GLY A 179 -24.89 17.89 25.40
N TRP A 180 -23.70 18.11 24.82
CA TRP A 180 -23.55 19.05 23.73
C TRP A 180 -24.18 18.52 22.44
N LEU A 181 -24.00 17.23 22.11
CA LEU A 181 -24.60 16.63 20.92
C LEU A 181 -26.14 16.64 20.97
N ASP A 182 -26.74 16.58 22.15
CA ASP A 182 -28.20 16.68 22.35
C ASP A 182 -28.71 18.12 22.13
N GLN A 183 -27.87 19.13 22.29
CA GLN A 183 -28.22 20.54 22.12
C GLN A 183 -27.99 21.05 20.71
N LEU A 184 -27.38 20.28 19.82
CA LEU A 184 -27.15 20.71 18.44
C LEU A 184 -28.48 20.95 17.71
N SER A 185 -28.51 22.01 16.91
CA SER A 185 -29.64 22.33 16.04
C SER A 185 -29.25 22.16 14.57
N ASN A 186 -30.24 22.06 13.70
CA ASN A 186 -30.05 22.04 12.25
C ASN A 186 -30.59 23.31 11.58
N GLU A 187 -30.72 24.40 12.32
CA GLU A 187 -31.17 25.70 11.84
C GLU A 187 -30.00 26.46 11.17
N ASN A 188 -29.51 25.93 10.06
CA ASN A 188 -28.42 26.48 9.27
C ASN A 188 -28.68 26.29 7.77
N SER A 189 -27.83 26.85 6.91
CA SER A 189 -27.98 26.83 5.45
C SER A 189 -28.06 25.42 4.84
N GLN A 190 -27.51 24.41 5.49
CA GLN A 190 -27.50 23.03 5.01
C GLN A 190 -28.58 22.15 5.68
N ARG A 191 -29.24 22.62 6.73
CA ARG A 191 -30.17 21.85 7.57
C ARG A 191 -29.51 20.61 8.17
N GLU A 192 -28.25 20.72 8.58
CA GLU A 192 -27.45 19.66 9.15
C GLU A 192 -27.05 19.98 10.60
N TYR A 193 -26.87 18.96 11.42
CA TYR A 193 -26.31 19.10 12.78
C TYR A 193 -24.79 19.22 12.66
N TYR A 194 -24.28 20.43 12.76
CA TYR A 194 -22.85 20.69 12.67
C TYR A 194 -22.12 20.34 13.97
N LEU A 195 -21.10 19.51 13.90
CA LEU A 195 -20.25 19.23 15.07
C LEU A 195 -19.54 20.50 15.54
N THR A 196 -19.24 21.43 14.65
CA THR A 196 -18.58 22.70 14.95
C THR A 196 -19.36 23.59 15.92
N ASP A 197 -20.68 23.40 16.04
CA ASP A 197 -21.52 24.17 16.98
C ASP A 197 -21.24 23.81 18.46
N VAL A 198 -20.56 22.66 18.73
CA VAL A 198 -20.10 22.35 20.11
C VAL A 198 -19.13 23.40 20.64
N VAL A 199 -18.45 24.15 19.78
CA VAL A 199 -17.55 25.23 20.19
C VAL A 199 -18.30 26.36 20.87
N ALA A 200 -19.45 26.77 20.31
CA ALA A 200 -20.30 27.78 20.92
C ALA A 200 -20.89 27.32 22.28
N LEU A 201 -21.23 26.00 22.35
CA LEU A 201 -21.71 25.38 23.61
C LEU A 201 -20.58 25.36 24.67
N ALA A 202 -19.35 25.01 24.25
CA ALA A 202 -18.19 25.03 25.16
C ALA A 202 -17.90 26.44 25.70
N VAL A 203 -18.00 27.50 24.88
CA VAL A 203 -17.89 28.89 25.30
C VAL A 203 -18.97 29.23 26.32
N LYS A 204 -20.22 28.86 26.03
CA LYS A 204 -21.38 29.09 26.93
C LYS A 204 -21.19 28.44 28.30
N ASP A 205 -20.63 27.23 28.31
CA ASP A 205 -20.39 26.42 29.50
C ASP A 205 -19.10 26.82 30.24
N GLY A 206 -18.32 27.79 29.72
CA GLY A 206 -17.05 28.22 30.30
C GLY A 206 -15.94 27.16 30.18
N VAL A 207 -16.08 26.20 29.30
CA VAL A 207 -15.06 25.16 29.06
C VAL A 207 -13.90 25.75 28.24
N LYS A 208 -12.67 25.54 28.69
CA LYS A 208 -11.47 26.04 28.00
C LYS A 208 -11.35 25.42 26.60
N ILE A 209 -11.17 26.28 25.59
CA ILE A 209 -10.90 25.86 24.22
C ILE A 209 -9.44 26.10 23.89
N GLU A 210 -8.75 25.07 23.42
CA GLU A 210 -7.35 25.14 22.99
C GLU A 210 -7.25 24.76 21.51
N SER A 211 -6.35 25.42 20.78
CA SER A 211 -6.01 25.04 19.41
C SER A 211 -4.57 24.58 19.32
N SER A 212 -4.31 23.65 18.41
CA SER A 212 -2.98 23.27 17.97
C SER A 212 -2.92 23.24 16.45
N ALA A 213 -1.73 23.36 15.89
CA ALA A 213 -1.51 23.30 14.45
C ALA A 213 -0.90 21.92 14.06
N PRO A 214 -1.13 21.43 12.83
CA PRO A 214 -0.42 20.29 12.30
C PRO A 214 1.07 20.61 12.13
N GLN A 215 1.91 19.57 12.09
CA GLN A 215 3.35 19.75 11.86
C GLN A 215 3.65 20.22 10.43
N THR A 216 2.86 19.77 9.47
CA THR A 216 2.95 20.19 8.07
C THR A 216 1.56 20.50 7.51
N PRO A 217 1.44 21.47 6.57
CA PRO A 217 0.15 21.83 5.97
C PRO A 217 -0.56 20.66 5.26
N ASP A 218 0.20 19.68 4.77
CA ASP A 218 -0.36 18.57 4.00
C ASP A 218 -1.18 17.60 4.86
N GLU A 219 -0.96 17.60 6.18
CA GLU A 219 -1.65 16.68 7.10
C GLU A 219 -3.17 16.85 7.12
N ILE A 220 -3.64 18.05 6.78
CA ILE A 220 -5.06 18.39 6.83
C ILE A 220 -5.78 18.27 5.48
N LEU A 221 -5.05 17.87 4.43
CA LEU A 221 -5.62 17.77 3.10
C LEU A 221 -6.60 16.60 3.00
N GLY A 222 -7.85 16.94 2.72
CA GLY A 222 -8.92 15.96 2.49
C GLY A 222 -9.12 15.66 1.00
N VAL A 223 -9.51 14.42 0.70
CA VAL A 223 -9.82 13.98 -0.66
C VAL A 223 -11.30 14.14 -0.94
N ASN A 224 -11.67 14.95 -1.91
CA ASN A 224 -13.05 15.13 -2.38
C ASN A 224 -13.21 14.91 -3.89
N SER A 225 -12.10 14.78 -4.63
CA SER A 225 -12.09 14.54 -6.07
C SER A 225 -10.89 13.68 -6.46
N LEU A 226 -10.94 13.05 -7.63
CA LEU A 226 -9.79 12.30 -8.17
C LEU A 226 -8.56 13.19 -8.41
N ARG A 227 -8.77 14.49 -8.68
CA ARG A 227 -7.66 15.45 -8.79
C ARG A 227 -6.94 15.59 -7.45
N GLN A 228 -7.68 15.82 -6.37
CA GLN A 228 -7.10 15.91 -5.04
C GLN A 228 -6.43 14.60 -4.60
N LEU A 229 -7.02 13.45 -4.99
CA LEU A 229 -6.37 12.15 -4.74
C LEU A 229 -5.02 12.06 -5.44
N ALA A 230 -4.93 12.46 -6.71
CA ALA A 230 -3.67 12.45 -7.45
C ALA A 230 -2.64 13.43 -6.86
N ASP A 231 -3.08 14.58 -6.35
CA ASP A 231 -2.20 15.52 -5.65
C ASP A 231 -1.64 14.90 -4.35
N LEU A 232 -2.48 14.19 -3.59
CA LEU A 232 -2.04 13.47 -2.38
C LEU A 232 -1.11 12.29 -2.67
N GLU A 233 -1.30 11.59 -3.81
CA GLU A 233 -0.36 10.55 -4.26
C GLU A 233 1.05 11.14 -4.48
N GLN A 234 1.16 12.33 -5.06
CA GLN A 234 2.46 12.99 -5.24
C GLN A 234 3.10 13.34 -3.90
N ILE A 235 2.33 13.90 -2.96
CA ILE A 235 2.81 14.25 -1.61
C ILE A 235 3.26 12.99 -0.87
N HIS A 236 2.45 11.93 -0.89
CA HIS A 236 2.79 10.67 -0.22
C HIS A 236 4.07 10.06 -0.79
N ARG A 237 4.23 10.08 -2.11
CA ARG A 237 5.43 9.58 -2.80
C ARG A 237 6.67 10.38 -2.39
N ALA A 238 6.59 11.71 -2.40
CA ALA A 238 7.68 12.57 -1.95
C ALA A 238 8.09 12.26 -0.50
N ARG A 239 7.13 12.20 0.44
CA ARG A 239 7.38 11.83 1.84
C ARG A 239 8.01 10.43 1.99
N SER A 240 7.64 9.49 1.13
CA SER A 240 8.22 8.14 1.15
C SER A 240 9.66 8.12 0.64
N ALA A 241 9.94 8.89 -0.43
CA ALA A 241 11.29 9.07 -0.94
C ALA A 241 12.22 9.76 0.08
N ASP A 242 11.74 10.82 0.75
CA ASP A 242 12.50 11.54 1.79
C ASP A 242 12.88 10.59 2.94
N ARG A 243 11.93 9.78 3.44
CA ARG A 243 12.22 8.79 4.49
C ARG A 243 13.27 7.77 4.07
N LEU A 244 13.24 7.31 2.81
CA LEU A 244 14.25 6.39 2.28
C LEU A 244 15.63 7.04 2.22
N LEU A 245 15.72 8.29 1.73
CA LEU A 245 16.97 9.06 1.70
C LEU A 245 17.52 9.29 3.10
N GLU A 246 16.68 9.69 4.07
CA GLU A 246 17.06 9.87 5.48
C GLU A 246 17.54 8.57 6.13
N SER A 247 17.01 7.42 5.71
CA SER A 247 17.47 6.10 6.18
C SER A 247 18.74 5.59 5.47
N GLY A 248 19.31 6.37 4.54
CA GLY A 248 20.55 6.03 3.85
C GLY A 248 20.38 5.26 2.54
N VAL A 249 19.17 5.16 2.01
CA VAL A 249 18.91 4.57 0.68
C VAL A 249 19.28 5.55 -0.42
N ALA A 250 20.12 5.15 -1.37
CA ALA A 250 20.45 5.96 -2.53
C ALA A 250 19.35 5.84 -3.61
N LEU A 251 18.66 6.93 -3.89
CA LEU A 251 17.67 7.03 -4.96
C LEU A 251 18.26 7.79 -6.15
N ALA A 252 18.17 7.23 -7.36
CA ALA A 252 18.62 7.92 -8.58
C ALA A 252 17.77 9.16 -8.89
N ASP A 253 16.45 9.09 -8.62
CA ASP A 253 15.54 10.22 -8.73
C ASP A 253 14.38 10.04 -7.73
N PRO A 254 14.30 10.86 -6.67
CA PRO A 254 13.26 10.77 -5.65
C PRO A 254 11.83 10.96 -6.19
N LEU A 255 11.66 11.63 -7.33
CA LEU A 255 10.35 11.84 -7.93
C LEU A 255 9.86 10.64 -8.75
N ARG A 256 10.71 9.64 -8.96
CA ARG A 256 10.45 8.50 -9.85
C ARG A 256 10.51 7.16 -9.12
N ILE A 257 10.08 7.13 -7.88
CA ILE A 257 9.89 5.91 -7.09
C ILE A 257 8.45 5.87 -6.58
N ASP A 258 7.86 4.69 -6.54
CA ASP A 258 6.51 4.45 -6.04
C ASP A 258 6.52 3.37 -4.95
N VAL A 259 6.13 3.73 -3.73
CA VAL A 259 6.01 2.79 -2.61
C VAL A 259 4.53 2.68 -2.23
N ARG A 260 3.93 1.53 -2.53
CA ARG A 260 2.52 1.19 -2.30
C ARG A 260 2.39 0.11 -1.25
N GLY A 261 2.84 0.40 -0.05
CA GLY A 261 2.88 -0.53 1.08
C GLY A 261 4.01 -0.20 2.04
N ASP A 262 4.71 -1.24 2.50
CA ASP A 262 5.83 -1.15 3.42
C ASP A 262 7.12 -1.62 2.72
N LEU A 263 8.05 -0.70 2.52
CA LEU A 263 9.38 -0.98 1.97
C LEU A 263 10.42 -0.81 3.07
N ARG A 264 11.11 -1.90 3.42
CA ARG A 264 12.20 -1.92 4.38
C ARG A 264 13.51 -2.16 3.66
N CYS A 265 14.48 -1.34 3.94
CA CYS A 265 15.81 -1.40 3.31
C CYS A 265 16.88 -1.59 4.37
N GLY A 266 17.85 -2.45 4.08
CA GLY A 266 19.12 -2.51 4.78
C GLY A 266 20.03 -1.34 4.44
N ARG A 267 21.31 -1.48 4.78
CA ARG A 267 22.34 -0.45 4.54
C ARG A 267 22.78 -0.43 3.08
N ASP A 268 23.16 0.76 2.59
CA ASP A 268 23.76 0.97 1.26
C ASP A 268 22.92 0.42 0.08
N VAL A 269 21.59 0.38 0.24
CA VAL A 269 20.67 0.01 -0.81
C VAL A 269 20.62 1.10 -1.88
N ARG A 270 20.59 0.70 -3.15
CA ARG A 270 20.46 1.62 -4.29
C ARG A 270 19.24 1.27 -5.13
N ILE A 271 18.43 2.28 -5.44
CA ILE A 271 17.20 2.12 -6.25
C ILE A 271 17.23 3.10 -7.42
N ASP A 272 17.11 2.56 -8.61
CA ASP A 272 17.07 3.34 -9.86
C ASP A 272 15.63 3.84 -10.15
N VAL A 273 15.48 4.56 -11.23
CA VAL A 273 14.23 5.28 -11.58
C VAL A 273 13.07 4.34 -11.95
N ASN A 274 11.85 4.82 -11.75
CA ASN A 274 10.59 4.15 -12.10
C ASN A 274 10.39 2.79 -11.42
N CYS A 275 10.97 2.57 -10.26
CA CYS A 275 10.71 1.36 -9.49
C CYS A 275 9.40 1.48 -8.71
N VAL A 276 8.64 0.39 -8.68
CA VAL A 276 7.38 0.27 -7.95
C VAL A 276 7.49 -0.87 -6.93
N PHE A 277 7.24 -0.55 -5.66
CA PHE A 277 7.23 -1.51 -4.57
C PHE A 277 5.81 -1.61 -4.02
N GLU A 278 5.24 -2.82 -3.99
CA GLU A 278 3.85 -3.04 -3.54
C GLU A 278 3.78 -4.07 -2.40
N GLY A 279 2.90 -3.84 -1.42
CA GLY A 279 2.70 -4.72 -0.28
C GLY A 279 3.88 -4.68 0.70
N GLN A 280 4.37 -5.83 1.12
CA GLN A 280 5.52 -5.97 2.03
C GLN A 280 6.77 -6.30 1.22
N VAL A 281 7.74 -5.40 1.20
CA VAL A 281 9.01 -5.61 0.47
C VAL A 281 10.17 -5.36 1.41
N GLU A 282 11.13 -6.31 1.42
CA GLU A 282 12.36 -6.20 2.19
C GLU A 282 13.58 -6.30 1.25
N LEU A 283 14.49 -5.34 1.37
CA LEU A 283 15.75 -5.29 0.64
C LEU A 283 16.89 -5.41 1.62
N GLY A 284 17.76 -6.42 1.47
CA GLY A 284 18.93 -6.64 2.29
C GLY A 284 20.05 -5.60 2.05
N ASP A 285 21.07 -5.62 2.89
CA ASP A 285 22.23 -4.72 2.79
C ASP A 285 22.87 -4.79 1.39
N HIS A 286 23.25 -3.64 0.84
CA HIS A 286 23.91 -3.52 -0.48
C HIS A 286 23.07 -4.00 -1.68
N ALA A 287 21.77 -4.22 -1.51
CA ALA A 287 20.90 -4.58 -2.64
C ALA A 287 20.83 -3.44 -3.68
N VAL A 288 20.82 -3.82 -4.95
CA VAL A 288 20.75 -2.86 -6.07
C VAL A 288 19.55 -3.18 -6.94
N ILE A 289 18.63 -2.23 -7.08
CA ILE A 289 17.43 -2.36 -7.89
C ILE A 289 17.56 -1.47 -9.12
N GLY A 290 17.59 -2.09 -10.29
CA GLY A 290 17.66 -1.42 -11.58
C GLY A 290 16.35 -0.76 -11.99
N ALA A 291 16.42 0.08 -13.01
CA ALA A 291 15.29 0.89 -13.46
C ALA A 291 14.08 0.06 -13.93
N ASN A 292 12.87 0.62 -13.74
CA ASN A 292 11.62 0.04 -14.20
C ASN A 292 11.29 -1.36 -13.62
N CYS A 293 11.76 -1.66 -12.43
CA CYS A 293 11.42 -2.89 -11.73
C CYS A 293 10.09 -2.76 -10.97
N VAL A 294 9.34 -3.86 -10.91
CA VAL A 294 8.13 -3.97 -10.08
C VAL A 294 8.31 -5.13 -9.11
N ILE A 295 8.29 -4.84 -7.81
CA ILE A 295 8.54 -5.82 -6.75
C ILE A 295 7.35 -5.81 -5.79
N ARG A 296 6.73 -7.00 -5.59
CA ARG A 296 5.53 -7.16 -4.75
C ARG A 296 5.73 -8.25 -3.73
N ASN A 297 5.38 -7.98 -2.47
CA ASN A 297 5.35 -8.99 -1.40
C ASN A 297 6.58 -9.92 -1.43
N ALA A 298 7.78 -9.36 -1.48
CA ALA A 298 9.00 -10.12 -1.73
C ALA A 298 10.15 -9.71 -0.80
N SER A 299 11.03 -10.65 -0.51
CA SER A 299 12.31 -10.40 0.16
C SER A 299 13.47 -10.58 -0.82
N ILE A 300 14.38 -9.62 -0.82
CA ILE A 300 15.61 -9.61 -1.64
C ILE A 300 16.78 -9.63 -0.68
N GLY A 301 17.64 -10.64 -0.77
CA GLY A 301 18.81 -10.81 0.07
C GLY A 301 19.93 -9.78 -0.16
N ALA A 302 20.91 -9.82 0.72
CA ALA A 302 22.05 -8.91 0.70
C ALA A 302 22.89 -9.02 -0.58
N ALA A 303 23.42 -7.89 -1.05
CA ALA A 303 24.26 -7.78 -2.25
C ALA A 303 23.61 -8.33 -3.56
N THR A 304 22.30 -8.58 -3.53
CA THR A 304 21.57 -9.04 -4.71
C THR A 304 21.28 -7.89 -5.67
N ARG A 305 21.45 -8.15 -6.96
CA ARG A 305 21.19 -7.20 -8.04
C ARG A 305 19.96 -7.62 -8.83
N VAL A 306 18.97 -6.74 -8.85
CA VAL A 306 17.80 -6.86 -9.71
C VAL A 306 18.01 -5.94 -10.91
N GLU A 307 18.20 -6.51 -12.07
CA GLU A 307 18.47 -5.77 -13.31
C GLU A 307 17.19 -5.15 -13.89
N PRO A 308 17.28 -4.13 -14.76
CA PRO A 308 16.13 -3.37 -15.25
C PRO A 308 15.00 -4.22 -15.85
N PHE A 309 13.77 -3.69 -15.77
CA PHE A 309 12.55 -4.30 -16.33
C PHE A 309 12.21 -5.69 -15.76
N THR A 310 12.59 -5.96 -14.52
CA THR A 310 12.33 -7.23 -13.85
C THR A 310 11.05 -7.12 -13.00
N LEU A 311 10.22 -8.18 -13.03
CA LEU A 311 9.05 -8.33 -12.19
C LEU A 311 9.27 -9.43 -11.17
N ILE A 312 9.05 -9.11 -9.88
CA ILE A 312 9.14 -10.06 -8.76
C ILE A 312 7.87 -9.98 -7.95
N ASP A 313 7.22 -11.13 -7.73
CA ASP A 313 5.94 -11.20 -7.03
C ASP A 313 5.91 -12.41 -6.09
N GLU A 314 5.58 -12.18 -4.81
CA GLU A 314 5.46 -13.19 -3.75
C GLU A 314 6.61 -14.21 -3.75
N ALA A 315 7.84 -13.72 -3.72
CA ALA A 315 9.06 -14.52 -3.83
C ALA A 315 10.08 -14.18 -2.76
N ALA A 316 10.91 -15.18 -2.41
CA ALA A 316 12.06 -15.02 -1.54
C ALA A 316 13.36 -15.24 -2.35
N ILE A 317 14.21 -14.23 -2.39
CA ILE A 317 15.46 -14.23 -3.13
C ILE A 317 16.62 -14.11 -2.13
N GLY A 318 17.56 -15.02 -2.20
CA GLY A 318 18.73 -15.09 -1.33
C GLY A 318 19.78 -14.01 -1.65
N ASP A 319 20.92 -14.15 -0.99
CA ASP A 319 22.03 -13.20 -1.09
C ASP A 319 22.85 -13.40 -2.38
N ASN A 320 23.53 -12.34 -2.83
CA ASN A 320 24.44 -12.36 -3.97
C ASN A 320 23.79 -12.86 -5.28
N CYS A 321 22.47 -12.82 -5.40
CA CYS A 321 21.76 -13.19 -6.61
C CYS A 321 21.88 -12.12 -7.70
N ARG A 322 21.69 -12.56 -8.96
CA ARG A 322 21.53 -11.64 -10.08
C ARG A 322 20.27 -12.01 -10.86
N ILE A 323 19.30 -11.07 -10.92
CA ILE A 323 17.97 -11.32 -11.47
C ILE A 323 17.67 -10.36 -12.60
N GLY A 324 17.43 -10.86 -13.79
CA GLY A 324 17.12 -10.06 -14.98
C GLY A 324 18.32 -9.80 -15.90
N PRO A 325 18.21 -8.84 -16.84
CA PRO A 325 17.02 -8.00 -17.08
C PRO A 325 15.84 -8.76 -17.69
N TYR A 326 14.64 -8.16 -17.64
CA TYR A 326 13.41 -8.75 -18.21
C TYR A 326 13.08 -10.14 -17.65
N ALA A 327 13.46 -10.44 -16.41
CA ALA A 327 13.07 -11.67 -15.73
C ALA A 327 11.68 -11.50 -15.08
N ARG A 328 10.96 -12.63 -14.97
CA ARG A 328 9.68 -12.68 -14.24
C ARG A 328 9.73 -13.74 -13.17
N ILE A 329 9.80 -13.31 -11.91
CA ILE A 329 9.74 -14.19 -10.74
C ILE A 329 8.31 -14.16 -10.20
N ARG A 330 7.66 -15.31 -10.17
CA ARG A 330 6.24 -15.45 -9.83
C ARG A 330 6.05 -16.05 -8.43
N PRO A 331 4.79 -15.99 -7.90
CA PRO A 331 4.47 -16.48 -6.57
C PRO A 331 4.96 -17.90 -6.28
N GLY A 332 5.40 -18.10 -5.04
CA GLY A 332 5.89 -19.37 -4.52
C GLY A 332 7.31 -19.72 -4.95
N THR A 333 8.06 -18.78 -5.50
CA THR A 333 9.47 -18.99 -5.90
C THR A 333 10.41 -18.68 -4.76
N LYS A 334 11.40 -19.55 -4.56
CA LYS A 334 12.50 -19.37 -3.62
C LYS A 334 13.83 -19.58 -4.34
N LEU A 335 14.69 -18.57 -4.29
CA LEU A 335 16.05 -18.63 -4.82
C LEU A 335 17.03 -18.62 -3.65
N ALA A 336 17.91 -19.61 -3.60
CA ALA A 336 19.02 -19.62 -2.62
C ALA A 336 20.08 -18.55 -2.98
N ALA A 337 21.19 -18.51 -2.25
CA ALA A 337 22.27 -17.58 -2.54
C ALA A 337 22.94 -17.85 -3.89
N GLU A 338 23.51 -16.81 -4.49
CA GLU A 338 24.31 -16.89 -5.73
C GLU A 338 23.56 -17.41 -6.97
N VAL A 339 22.23 -17.42 -6.94
CA VAL A 339 21.40 -17.81 -8.08
C VAL A 339 21.41 -16.72 -9.15
N HIS A 340 21.56 -17.14 -10.41
CA HIS A 340 21.50 -16.23 -11.55
C HIS A 340 20.33 -16.56 -12.48
N ILE A 341 19.34 -15.67 -12.52
CA ILE A 341 18.18 -15.70 -13.44
C ILE A 341 18.36 -14.58 -14.45
N GLY A 342 18.57 -14.93 -15.71
CA GLY A 342 18.87 -13.95 -16.75
C GLY A 342 17.63 -13.49 -17.54
N ASN A 343 17.89 -12.95 -18.73
CA ASN A 343 16.86 -12.29 -19.53
C ASN A 343 15.81 -13.23 -20.13
N PHE A 344 14.55 -12.77 -20.07
CA PHE A 344 13.38 -13.49 -20.57
C PHE A 344 13.21 -14.85 -19.93
N VAL A 345 13.60 -15.01 -18.68
CA VAL A 345 13.37 -16.22 -17.89
C VAL A 345 12.17 -15.98 -16.98
N GLU A 346 11.24 -16.92 -17.01
CA GLU A 346 10.11 -16.97 -16.10
C GLU A 346 10.27 -18.13 -15.10
N VAL A 347 10.20 -17.81 -13.80
CA VAL A 347 10.25 -18.81 -12.72
C VAL A 347 8.97 -18.73 -11.90
N LYS A 348 8.35 -19.89 -11.62
CA LYS A 348 7.09 -19.98 -10.88
C LYS A 348 7.07 -21.17 -9.95
N ALA A 349 6.63 -20.96 -8.70
CA ALA A 349 6.43 -22.01 -7.71
C ALA A 349 7.58 -23.04 -7.68
N SER A 350 8.82 -22.53 -7.66
CA SER A 350 10.04 -23.32 -7.79
C SER A 350 11.07 -22.95 -6.73
N ASP A 351 11.79 -23.95 -6.27
CA ASP A 351 12.92 -23.80 -5.35
C ASP A 351 14.21 -24.00 -6.15
N ILE A 352 15.11 -23.00 -6.15
CA ILE A 352 16.37 -23.05 -6.90
C ILE A 352 17.54 -22.97 -5.92
N GLY A 353 18.38 -23.99 -5.93
CA GLY A 353 19.55 -24.14 -5.06
C GLY A 353 20.71 -23.21 -5.42
N GLU A 354 21.60 -23.08 -4.45
CA GLU A 354 22.76 -22.18 -4.47
C GLU A 354 23.63 -22.33 -5.73
N GLY A 355 24.07 -21.21 -6.30
CA GLY A 355 24.94 -21.17 -7.47
C GLY A 355 24.33 -21.61 -8.80
N SER A 356 23.04 -21.96 -8.80
CA SER A 356 22.35 -22.43 -10.01
C SER A 356 21.98 -21.28 -10.95
N LYS A 357 21.92 -21.57 -12.27
CA LYS A 357 21.78 -20.55 -13.32
C LYS A 357 20.72 -20.93 -14.34
N ALA A 358 19.87 -19.99 -14.70
CA ALA A 358 18.95 -20.03 -15.84
C ALA A 358 19.04 -18.67 -16.56
N ASN A 359 19.92 -18.55 -17.55
CA ASN A 359 20.34 -17.22 -18.02
C ASN A 359 19.54 -16.67 -19.19
N HIS A 360 18.83 -17.51 -19.95
CA HIS A 360 18.20 -17.09 -21.21
C HIS A 360 16.92 -17.86 -21.53
N LEU A 361 15.83 -17.13 -21.85
CA LEU A 361 14.67 -17.64 -22.58
C LEU A 361 14.10 -18.97 -22.02
N ALA A 362 14.03 -19.15 -20.73
CA ALA A 362 13.58 -20.39 -20.11
C ALA A 362 12.28 -20.24 -19.33
N TYR A 363 11.49 -21.28 -19.26
CA TYR A 363 10.37 -21.39 -18.33
C TYR A 363 10.64 -22.50 -17.30
N VAL A 364 10.69 -22.10 -16.04
CA VAL A 364 10.91 -22.98 -14.89
C VAL A 364 9.67 -22.91 -13.98
N GLY A 365 8.80 -23.89 -14.07
CA GLY A 365 7.56 -23.94 -13.29
C GLY A 365 7.42 -25.22 -12.49
N ASP A 366 6.94 -25.10 -11.24
CA ASP A 366 6.67 -26.21 -10.32
C ASP A 366 7.89 -27.18 -10.21
N THR A 367 9.10 -26.60 -10.04
CA THR A 367 10.37 -27.34 -10.14
C THR A 367 11.20 -27.21 -8.86
N SER A 368 11.88 -28.29 -8.46
CA SER A 368 12.99 -28.27 -7.49
C SER A 368 14.31 -28.39 -8.23
N ILE A 369 15.20 -27.39 -8.07
CA ILE A 369 16.52 -27.38 -8.66
C ILE A 369 17.56 -27.37 -7.53
N GLY A 370 18.51 -28.31 -7.57
CA GLY A 370 19.63 -28.43 -6.65
C GLY A 370 20.67 -27.33 -6.84
N ARG A 371 21.86 -27.56 -6.28
CA ARG A 371 22.99 -26.62 -6.34
C ARG A 371 23.80 -26.78 -7.62
N ASN A 372 24.41 -25.67 -8.06
CA ASN A 372 25.31 -25.63 -9.22
C ASN A 372 24.71 -26.19 -10.51
N VAL A 373 23.41 -26.07 -10.70
CA VAL A 373 22.69 -26.50 -11.90
C VAL A 373 22.77 -25.42 -12.97
N ASN A 374 23.02 -25.82 -14.21
CA ASN A 374 22.94 -24.91 -15.35
C ASN A 374 21.75 -25.27 -16.25
N ILE A 375 20.81 -24.36 -16.38
CA ILE A 375 19.66 -24.49 -17.27
C ILE A 375 19.97 -23.79 -18.60
N GLY A 376 20.00 -24.55 -19.69
CA GLY A 376 20.27 -24.05 -21.04
C GLY A 376 19.17 -23.14 -21.58
N ALA A 377 19.52 -22.30 -22.54
CA ALA A 377 18.55 -21.39 -23.17
C ALA A 377 17.43 -22.16 -23.86
N GLY A 378 16.18 -21.68 -23.73
CA GLY A 378 15.01 -22.32 -24.32
C GLY A 378 14.51 -23.57 -23.58
N THR A 379 15.04 -23.83 -22.37
CA THR A 379 14.54 -24.97 -21.56
C THR A 379 13.13 -24.66 -21.04
N ILE A 380 12.26 -25.66 -21.13
CA ILE A 380 10.88 -25.61 -20.64
C ILE A 380 10.59 -26.81 -19.72
N THR A 381 10.17 -26.56 -18.49
CA THR A 381 9.54 -27.57 -17.65
C THR A 381 8.07 -27.67 -18.03
N CYS A 382 7.70 -28.77 -18.69
CA CYS A 382 6.32 -29.04 -19.14
C CYS A 382 5.53 -29.60 -17.96
N ASN A 383 5.10 -28.70 -17.07
CA ASN A 383 4.53 -29.01 -15.76
C ASN A 383 3.01 -29.18 -15.74
N TYR A 384 2.31 -29.10 -16.87
CA TYR A 384 0.86 -29.15 -16.97
C TYR A 384 0.39 -30.13 -18.05
N ASP A 385 -0.46 -31.10 -17.69
CA ASP A 385 -0.98 -32.13 -18.56
C ASP A 385 -2.34 -31.80 -19.19
N GLY A 386 -2.85 -30.61 -18.98
CA GLY A 386 -4.19 -30.14 -19.38
C GLY A 386 -5.18 -30.13 -18.24
N VAL A 387 -4.91 -30.80 -17.12
CA VAL A 387 -5.77 -30.85 -15.92
C VAL A 387 -4.96 -30.62 -14.66
N ASN A 388 -3.85 -31.33 -14.47
CA ASN A 388 -3.04 -31.34 -13.27
C ASN A 388 -1.67 -30.71 -13.51
N LYS A 389 -1.05 -30.26 -12.42
CA LYS A 389 0.34 -29.82 -12.40
C LYS A 389 1.22 -30.91 -11.80
N HIS A 390 2.37 -31.10 -12.42
CA HIS A 390 3.36 -32.11 -12.05
C HIS A 390 4.70 -31.42 -11.77
N ARG A 391 5.49 -32.01 -10.87
CA ARG A 391 6.78 -31.46 -10.45
C ARG A 391 7.93 -32.05 -11.24
N THR A 392 8.88 -31.19 -11.61
CA THR A 392 10.19 -31.58 -12.11
C THR A 392 11.20 -31.50 -10.97
N VAL A 393 12.09 -32.48 -10.86
CA VAL A 393 13.19 -32.48 -9.90
C VAL A 393 14.50 -32.50 -10.68
N ILE A 394 15.39 -31.56 -10.41
CA ILE A 394 16.73 -31.50 -10.99
C ILE A 394 17.70 -31.44 -9.79
N GLU A 395 18.49 -32.51 -9.66
CA GLU A 395 19.43 -32.62 -8.54
C GLU A 395 20.70 -31.77 -8.76
N ASP A 396 21.66 -31.89 -7.84
CA ASP A 396 22.88 -31.05 -7.81
C ASP A 396 23.79 -31.33 -9.05
N ASN A 397 24.51 -30.29 -9.50
CA ASN A 397 25.55 -30.32 -10.52
C ASN A 397 25.06 -30.84 -11.91
N VAL A 398 23.78 -30.65 -12.23
CA VAL A 398 23.19 -31.01 -13.50
C VAL A 398 23.45 -29.95 -14.57
N LEU A 399 23.76 -30.38 -15.79
CA LEU A 399 23.83 -29.55 -16.98
C LEU A 399 22.67 -29.82 -17.92
N ILE A 400 21.76 -28.88 -18.13
CA ILE A 400 20.70 -28.96 -19.13
C ILE A 400 21.16 -28.21 -20.38
N GLY A 401 21.15 -28.84 -21.53
CA GLY A 401 21.46 -28.23 -22.81
C GLY A 401 20.36 -27.25 -23.26
N SER A 402 20.65 -26.50 -24.34
CA SER A 402 19.67 -25.58 -24.90
C SER A 402 18.48 -26.30 -25.57
N ASP A 403 17.31 -25.62 -25.60
CA ASP A 403 16.07 -26.12 -26.23
C ASP A 403 15.64 -27.50 -25.71
N VAL A 404 15.69 -27.71 -24.40
CA VAL A 404 15.30 -28.96 -23.74
C VAL A 404 13.89 -28.84 -23.17
N GLN A 405 13.05 -29.84 -23.39
CA GLN A 405 11.73 -29.95 -22.77
C GLN A 405 11.77 -31.08 -21.73
N LEU A 406 11.48 -30.71 -20.45
CA LEU A 406 11.37 -31.66 -19.34
C LEU A 406 9.89 -31.91 -19.07
N VAL A 407 9.37 -33.09 -19.50
CA VAL A 407 7.95 -33.44 -19.35
C VAL A 407 7.73 -34.02 -17.96
N ALA A 408 7.14 -33.22 -17.09
CA ALA A 408 6.89 -33.63 -15.70
C ALA A 408 5.74 -34.66 -15.59
N PRO A 409 5.77 -35.60 -14.62
CA PRO A 409 6.81 -35.68 -13.57
C PRO A 409 8.11 -36.33 -14.11
N VAL A 410 9.24 -35.73 -13.79
CA VAL A 410 10.55 -36.26 -14.19
C VAL A 410 11.64 -35.83 -13.19
N THR A 411 12.57 -36.76 -12.93
CA THR A 411 13.76 -36.50 -12.10
C THR A 411 15.03 -36.55 -12.94
N VAL A 412 15.84 -35.50 -12.89
CA VAL A 412 17.20 -35.48 -13.46
C VAL A 412 18.17 -35.61 -12.31
N HIS A 413 18.79 -36.80 -12.21
CA HIS A 413 19.67 -37.10 -11.07
C HIS A 413 21.02 -36.37 -11.14
N ALA A 414 21.71 -36.33 -9.99
CA ALA A 414 22.91 -35.54 -9.78
C ALA A 414 24.00 -35.78 -10.81
N GLY A 415 24.66 -34.70 -11.27
CA GLY A 415 25.77 -34.74 -12.21
C GLY A 415 25.38 -35.13 -13.64
N ALA A 416 24.11 -35.38 -13.94
CA ALA A 416 23.65 -35.70 -15.28
C ALA A 416 23.82 -34.55 -16.26
N THR A 417 23.98 -34.88 -17.53
CA THR A 417 24.01 -33.93 -18.65
C THR A 417 22.90 -34.23 -19.62
N ILE A 418 22.10 -33.26 -20.00
CA ILE A 418 21.08 -33.42 -21.06
C ILE A 418 21.55 -32.69 -22.30
N GLY A 419 21.60 -33.40 -23.43
CA GLY A 419 22.00 -32.83 -24.72
C GLY A 419 20.96 -31.81 -25.25
N ALA A 420 21.42 -30.83 -26.01
CA ALA A 420 20.57 -29.82 -26.60
C ALA A 420 19.47 -30.40 -27.51
N GLY A 421 18.28 -29.77 -27.52
CA GLY A 421 17.13 -30.19 -28.32
C GLY A 421 16.44 -31.47 -27.84
N ALA A 422 16.76 -31.94 -26.64
CA ALA A 422 16.17 -33.19 -26.12
C ALA A 422 14.77 -32.96 -25.52
N THR A 423 13.89 -33.95 -25.69
CA THR A 423 12.60 -34.04 -24.97
C THR A 423 12.66 -35.19 -23.99
N ILE A 424 12.69 -34.90 -22.71
CA ILE A 424 12.88 -35.86 -21.63
C ILE A 424 11.53 -36.19 -21.00
N THR A 425 11.18 -37.49 -21.04
CA THR A 425 9.88 -37.99 -20.53
C THR A 425 10.04 -39.09 -19.48
N LYS A 426 11.28 -39.43 -19.10
CA LYS A 426 11.63 -40.43 -18.10
C LYS A 426 12.78 -39.90 -17.26
N ASP A 427 12.93 -40.43 -16.06
CA ASP A 427 14.03 -40.06 -15.16
C ASP A 427 15.39 -40.31 -15.83
N VAL A 428 16.31 -39.36 -15.55
CA VAL A 428 17.67 -39.35 -16.11
C VAL A 428 18.65 -39.87 -15.07
N PRO A 429 19.44 -40.94 -15.37
CA PRO A 429 20.41 -41.49 -14.43
C PRO A 429 21.49 -40.48 -14.00
N PRO A 430 22.09 -40.64 -12.81
CA PRO A 430 23.13 -39.76 -12.34
C PRO A 430 24.43 -39.85 -13.15
N GLY A 431 25.08 -38.73 -13.42
CA GLY A 431 26.38 -38.66 -14.09
C GLY A 431 26.37 -39.03 -15.58
N GLU A 432 25.23 -39.30 -16.17
CA GLU A 432 25.12 -39.79 -17.54
C GLU A 432 24.77 -38.63 -18.51
N LEU A 433 25.15 -38.82 -19.81
CA LEU A 433 24.66 -38.02 -20.92
C LEU A 433 23.38 -38.58 -21.48
N THR A 434 22.28 -37.85 -21.40
CA THR A 434 21.00 -38.26 -22.01
C THR A 434 20.65 -37.35 -23.19
N LEU A 435 20.31 -37.96 -24.32
CA LEU A 435 19.90 -37.25 -25.52
C LEU A 435 18.59 -37.89 -26.08
N THR A 436 17.92 -37.10 -26.92
CA THR A 436 16.89 -37.61 -27.82
C THR A 436 17.47 -37.60 -29.23
N GLU A 437 17.72 -38.78 -29.79
CA GLU A 437 18.26 -38.88 -31.14
C GLU A 437 17.24 -38.42 -32.18
N LYS A 438 17.57 -37.34 -32.91
CA LYS A 438 16.80 -36.86 -34.08
C LYS A 438 17.75 -36.88 -35.30
N LYS A 439 17.38 -37.62 -36.35
CA LYS A 439 18.18 -37.62 -37.59
C LYS A 439 17.93 -36.35 -38.39
N GLN A 440 19.00 -35.65 -38.76
CA GLN A 440 18.91 -34.55 -39.71
C GLN A 440 18.60 -35.13 -41.10
N VAL A 441 17.54 -34.65 -41.77
CA VAL A 441 17.12 -35.06 -43.08
C VAL A 441 17.19 -33.88 -44.04
N VAL A 442 17.93 -34.06 -45.13
CA VAL A 442 17.97 -33.10 -46.22
C VAL A 442 16.94 -33.52 -47.28
N ARG A 443 16.15 -32.60 -47.78
CA ARG A 443 15.20 -32.80 -48.88
C ARG A 443 15.73 -32.11 -50.13
N PRO A 444 16.45 -32.80 -51.02
CA PRO A 444 16.91 -32.23 -52.28
C PRO A 444 15.73 -31.73 -53.13
N GLY A 445 15.92 -30.61 -53.82
CA GLY A 445 14.88 -30.06 -54.67
C GLY A 445 13.73 -29.31 -53.98
N TRP A 446 13.76 -29.16 -52.62
CA TRP A 446 12.74 -28.38 -51.93
C TRP A 446 12.80 -26.89 -52.37
N GLN A 447 11.65 -26.36 -52.83
CA GLN A 447 11.51 -24.94 -53.19
C GLN A 447 10.69 -24.22 -52.16
N ARG A 448 11.19 -23.07 -51.76
CA ARG A 448 10.47 -22.17 -50.87
C ARG A 448 9.19 -21.65 -51.52
N PRO A 449 8.03 -21.75 -50.88
CA PRO A 449 6.80 -21.15 -51.40
C PRO A 449 6.97 -19.63 -51.68
N VAL A 450 6.56 -19.16 -52.84
CA VAL A 450 6.52 -17.74 -53.21
C VAL A 450 5.09 -17.27 -53.15
N LYS A 451 4.90 -16.03 -52.65
CA LYS A 451 3.58 -15.40 -52.60
C LYS A 451 3.07 -15.22 -54.06
N LYS A 452 1.95 -15.83 -54.37
CA LYS A 452 1.25 -15.51 -55.62
C LYS A 452 0.86 -14.02 -55.57
N ARG A 453 1.33 -13.27 -56.57
CA ARG A 453 0.92 -11.86 -56.77
C ARG A 453 -0.53 -11.78 -57.22
#